data_378a01508ee2fb1bb44d44b8b9f625f4
#
_entry.id   378a01508ee2fb1bb44d44b8b9f625f4
#
_cell.length_a   1.000
_cell.length_b   1.000
_cell.length_c   1.000
_cell.angle_alpha   90.00
_cell.angle_beta   90.00
_cell.angle_gamma   90.00
#
_symmetry.space_group_name_H-M   'P 1'
#
loop_
_entity.id
_entity.type
_entity.pdbx_description
1 polymer ?
#
loop_
_entity_poly.entity_id
_entity_poly.type
_entity_poly.pdbx_seq_one_letter_code
_entity_poly.pdbx_strand_id
1 'polypeptide(L)'
;QQCTYRRTCSGLYIGYAYLQKREGDQTMKVNIYYGGRGLIDDPTISVLNRMTDVLKELRVNVDKYNLFEMKNTITTLPQTLKDADAVILATTVEWFGIGGYMMQFLDACWLYADKAKIGRIYMFPVVMSRASGEKEAALSLSNAWELLGGKSCNGIAAYVDDPVEFEINPEFLDIFEKKAEEIYRTVSQKMKSLPSSNNAIKSNIVSETIKLTPQESEQLSKYAADDMYIKKQKEDIEELAGMFKDLLDEEDKGGIERYADLLKEKFVPQNDFKADYVININDKNKSLIININNQNIDCSFGQNDNAEVVCRLDNIVLEKIVQGNQTFQGAFMSGSMTARGNFKNIRMLDQCFRF
;
A
#
# COMPACT_ATOMS: atom_id res chain seq x y z
N GLN A 1 -56.55 34.25 -10.02
CA GLN A 1 -56.10 33.96 -11.38
C GLN A 1 -55.51 32.53 -11.35
N GLN A 2 -56.02 31.68 -12.24
CA GLN A 2 -55.99 30.25 -12.31
C GLN A 2 -54.58 29.67 -12.38
N CYS A 3 -54.23 28.74 -11.48
CA CYS A 3 -53.12 27.80 -11.58
C CYS A 3 -53.63 26.55 -12.28
N THR A 4 -53.18 26.33 -13.51
CA THR A 4 -53.39 25.10 -14.27
C THR A 4 -52.34 24.06 -13.87
N TYR A 5 -52.76 23.04 -13.16
CA TYR A 5 -52.00 21.83 -12.86
C TYR A 5 -51.78 21.01 -14.13
N ARG A 6 -50.55 20.78 -14.55
CA ARG A 6 -50.19 19.64 -15.38
C ARG A 6 -49.29 18.69 -14.55
N ARG A 7 -49.85 17.54 -14.24
CA ARG A 7 -49.11 16.36 -13.75
C ARG A 7 -48.26 15.82 -14.87
N THR A 8 -46.93 15.79 -14.69
CA THR A 8 -46.08 14.77 -15.32
C THR A 8 -44.80 14.70 -14.50
N CYS A 9 -44.38 13.44 -14.19
CA CYS A 9 -43.10 13.00 -13.57
C CYS A 9 -42.98 13.22 -12.06
N SER A 10 -43.42 12.23 -11.34
CA SER A 10 -43.05 11.91 -9.95
C SER A 10 -41.58 11.56 -9.87
N GLY A 11 -40.76 12.42 -9.32
CA GLY A 11 -39.36 12.13 -9.00
C GLY A 11 -38.46 13.32 -8.70
N LEU A 12 -38.77 14.49 -9.18
CA LEU A 12 -37.83 15.63 -9.18
C LEU A 12 -38.17 16.77 -8.17
N TYR A 13 -39.17 16.63 -7.33
CA TYR A 13 -39.65 17.76 -6.52
C TYR A 13 -39.16 17.85 -5.07
N ILE A 14 -38.41 16.88 -4.56
CA ILE A 14 -37.88 16.93 -3.17
C ILE A 14 -36.49 17.60 -3.10
N GLY A 15 -35.76 17.66 -4.21
CA GLY A 15 -34.39 18.22 -4.24
C GLY A 15 -34.34 19.77 -4.22
N TYR A 16 -35.35 20.45 -4.69
CA TYR A 16 -35.27 21.92 -4.85
C TYR A 16 -35.52 22.75 -3.58
N ALA A 17 -36.12 22.20 -2.56
CA ALA A 17 -36.41 22.92 -1.31
C ALA A 17 -35.20 23.12 -0.38
N TYR A 18 -34.12 22.36 -0.58
CA TYR A 18 -32.93 22.42 0.29
C TYR A 18 -31.79 23.29 -0.27
N LEU A 19 -31.93 23.88 -1.44
CA LEU A 19 -30.86 24.62 -2.13
C LEU A 19 -30.78 26.11 -1.79
N GLN A 20 -31.54 26.62 -0.80
CA GLN A 20 -31.26 27.95 -0.27
C GLN A 20 -30.08 27.93 0.68
N LYS A 21 -28.89 28.09 0.13
CA LYS A 21 -27.65 28.32 0.88
C LYS A 21 -27.74 29.64 1.63
N ARG A 22 -27.59 29.59 2.97
CA ARG A 22 -27.25 30.79 3.75
C ARG A 22 -25.80 31.16 3.40
N GLU A 23 -25.54 32.38 3.00
CA GLU A 23 -24.19 32.91 2.81
C GLU A 23 -23.40 32.71 4.12
N GLY A 24 -22.35 31.87 4.08
CA GLY A 24 -21.53 31.52 5.23
C GLY A 24 -21.41 30.01 5.53
N ASP A 25 -22.15 29.13 4.84
CA ASP A 25 -22.09 27.69 5.08
C ASP A 25 -20.82 27.08 4.41
N GLN A 26 -19.96 26.48 5.26
CA GLN A 26 -18.85 25.66 4.76
C GLN A 26 -19.42 24.56 3.87
N THR A 27 -18.85 24.40 2.68
CA THR A 27 -19.23 23.30 1.78
C THR A 27 -18.89 21.98 2.45
N MET A 28 -19.88 21.07 2.57
CA MET A 28 -19.67 19.72 3.11
C MET A 28 -18.50 19.04 2.40
N LYS A 29 -17.65 18.35 3.18
CA LYS A 29 -16.50 17.60 2.67
C LYS A 29 -16.63 16.12 2.98
N VAL A 30 -16.55 15.29 1.95
CA VAL A 30 -16.56 13.82 2.03
C VAL A 30 -15.25 13.26 1.49
N ASN A 31 -14.55 12.50 2.29
CA ASN A 31 -13.33 11.81 1.87
C ASN A 31 -13.63 10.33 1.58
N ILE A 32 -13.18 9.84 0.45
CA ILE A 32 -13.31 8.44 0.05
C ILE A 32 -11.95 7.76 0.17
N TYR A 33 -11.86 6.72 0.98
CA TYR A 33 -10.66 5.88 1.11
C TYR A 33 -10.96 4.51 0.50
N TYR A 34 -10.33 4.22 -0.62
CA TYR A 34 -10.51 2.97 -1.34
C TYR A 34 -9.33 2.02 -1.08
N GLY A 35 -9.61 0.87 -0.47
CA GLY A 35 -8.62 -0.12 -0.06
C GLY A 35 -8.45 -1.31 -1.00
N GLY A 36 -9.19 -1.37 -2.11
CA GLY A 36 -8.99 -2.37 -3.15
C GLY A 36 -7.74 -2.11 -3.99
N ARG A 37 -7.40 -3.04 -4.89
CA ARG A 37 -6.19 -2.96 -5.74
C ARG A 37 -6.36 -2.15 -7.01
N GLY A 38 -7.58 -1.66 -7.29
CA GLY A 38 -7.85 -0.88 -8.49
C GLY A 38 -7.77 -1.67 -9.79
N LEU A 39 -8.20 -2.94 -9.76
CA LEU A 39 -8.31 -3.75 -10.97
C LEU A 39 -9.35 -3.16 -11.91
N ILE A 40 -9.18 -3.36 -13.22
CA ILE A 40 -10.04 -2.76 -14.26
C ILE A 40 -11.52 -3.09 -14.05
N ASP A 41 -11.81 -4.32 -13.57
CA ASP A 41 -13.18 -4.82 -13.37
C ASP A 41 -13.60 -4.77 -11.89
N ASP A 42 -13.08 -3.83 -11.10
CA ASP A 42 -13.45 -3.72 -9.70
C ASP A 42 -14.81 -2.99 -9.55
N PRO A 43 -15.88 -3.71 -9.15
CA PRO A 43 -17.22 -3.14 -9.05
C PRO A 43 -17.32 -2.04 -7.99
N THR A 44 -16.42 -2.02 -7.00
CA THR A 44 -16.39 -0.97 -5.98
C THR A 44 -16.08 0.39 -6.62
N ILE A 45 -15.21 0.43 -7.62
CA ILE A 45 -14.85 1.67 -8.31
C ILE A 45 -16.04 2.25 -9.05
N SER A 46 -16.83 1.43 -9.75
CA SER A 46 -18.04 1.86 -10.46
C SER A 46 -19.06 2.48 -9.50
N VAL A 47 -19.32 1.82 -8.35
CA VAL A 47 -20.17 2.35 -7.29
C VAL A 47 -19.67 3.70 -6.77
N LEU A 48 -18.36 3.79 -6.46
CA LEU A 48 -17.76 5.03 -5.96
C LEU A 48 -17.82 6.17 -6.99
N ASN A 49 -17.67 5.88 -8.27
CA ASN A 49 -17.80 6.88 -9.31
C ASN A 49 -19.22 7.43 -9.36
N ARG A 50 -20.25 6.55 -9.40
CA ARG A 50 -21.65 6.99 -9.41
C ARG A 50 -22.02 7.80 -8.17
N MET A 51 -21.66 7.32 -6.98
CA MET A 51 -21.89 8.05 -5.73
C MET A 51 -21.20 9.43 -5.73
N THR A 52 -19.97 9.49 -6.25
CA THR A 52 -19.22 10.75 -6.34
C THR A 52 -19.90 11.76 -7.24
N ASP A 53 -20.43 11.33 -8.38
CA ASP A 53 -21.13 12.22 -9.32
C ASP A 53 -22.36 12.84 -8.66
N VAL A 54 -23.17 12.04 -7.99
CA VAL A 54 -24.34 12.54 -7.24
C VAL A 54 -23.92 13.49 -6.10
N LEU A 55 -22.89 13.16 -5.34
CA LEU A 55 -22.39 14.05 -4.27
C LEU A 55 -21.91 15.39 -4.83
N LYS A 56 -21.24 15.38 -5.99
CA LYS A 56 -20.81 16.61 -6.67
C LYS A 56 -21.99 17.45 -7.17
N GLU A 57 -23.03 16.81 -7.71
CA GLU A 57 -24.28 17.49 -8.08
C GLU A 57 -24.94 18.18 -6.87
N LEU A 58 -24.84 17.55 -5.69
CA LEU A 58 -25.27 18.12 -4.41
C LEU A 58 -24.31 19.18 -3.85
N ARG A 59 -23.25 19.55 -4.60
CA ARG A 59 -22.22 20.54 -4.23
C ARG A 59 -21.38 20.12 -3.01
N VAL A 60 -21.19 18.81 -2.82
CA VAL A 60 -20.29 18.27 -1.81
C VAL A 60 -18.87 18.24 -2.38
N ASN A 61 -17.89 18.67 -1.59
CA ASN A 61 -16.48 18.52 -1.95
C ASN A 61 -16.06 17.07 -1.67
N VAL A 62 -15.59 16.34 -2.70
CA VAL A 62 -15.23 14.92 -2.59
C VAL A 62 -13.76 14.72 -2.94
N ASP A 63 -12.97 14.28 -1.95
CA ASP A 63 -11.60 13.88 -2.15
C ASP A 63 -11.50 12.33 -2.15
N LYS A 64 -10.76 11.77 -3.13
CA LYS A 64 -10.57 10.32 -3.26
C LYS A 64 -9.11 9.95 -2.99
N TYR A 65 -8.92 8.92 -2.17
CA TYR A 65 -7.62 8.36 -1.80
C TYR A 65 -7.58 6.87 -2.14
N ASN A 66 -6.76 6.47 -3.11
CA ASN A 66 -6.50 5.08 -3.43
C ASN A 66 -5.35 4.58 -2.55
N LEU A 67 -5.66 3.71 -1.58
CA LEU A 67 -4.68 3.25 -0.60
C LEU A 67 -3.58 2.38 -1.22
N PHE A 68 -3.90 1.64 -2.28
CA PHE A 68 -2.90 0.85 -3.00
C PHE A 68 -1.86 1.74 -3.69
N GLU A 69 -2.29 2.80 -4.36
CA GLU A 69 -1.39 3.75 -5.00
C GLU A 69 -0.57 4.52 -3.97
N MET A 70 -1.18 4.82 -2.82
CA MET A 70 -0.59 5.58 -1.72
C MET A 70 0.07 4.69 -0.65
N LYS A 71 0.38 3.42 -0.95
CA LYS A 71 0.89 2.42 0.02
C LYS A 71 2.07 2.89 0.86
N ASN A 72 2.94 3.72 0.32
CA ASN A 72 4.12 4.24 1.02
C ASN A 72 3.80 5.45 1.93
N THR A 73 2.62 6.05 1.80
CA THR A 73 2.20 7.27 2.50
C THR A 73 0.92 7.09 3.32
N ILE A 74 0.43 5.86 3.48
CA ILE A 74 -0.81 5.58 4.23
C ILE A 74 -0.76 6.17 5.64
N THR A 75 0.39 6.16 6.29
CA THR A 75 0.59 6.71 7.65
C THR A 75 0.34 8.21 7.75
N THR A 76 0.40 8.95 6.64
CA THR A 76 0.12 10.39 6.61
C THR A 76 -1.36 10.71 6.35
N LEU A 77 -2.12 9.75 5.79
CA LEU A 77 -3.53 9.96 5.43
C LEU A 77 -4.45 10.31 6.60
N PRO A 78 -4.23 9.90 7.85
CA PRO A 78 -5.05 10.36 8.97
C PRO A 78 -5.13 11.90 9.11
N GLN A 79 -4.15 12.63 8.59
CA GLN A 79 -4.18 14.10 8.58
C GLN A 79 -5.28 14.67 7.68
N THR A 80 -5.69 13.94 6.62
CA THR A 80 -6.75 14.37 5.70
C THR A 80 -8.15 14.30 6.33
N LEU A 81 -8.30 13.59 7.47
CA LEU A 81 -9.55 13.52 8.22
C LEU A 81 -9.90 14.84 8.94
N LYS A 82 -8.95 15.76 9.09
CA LYS A 82 -9.14 16.99 9.89
C LYS A 82 -10.33 17.84 9.44
N ASP A 83 -10.57 17.88 8.13
CA ASP A 83 -11.55 18.75 7.51
C ASP A 83 -12.74 17.98 6.91
N ALA A 84 -12.82 16.68 7.14
CA ALA A 84 -13.89 15.83 6.63
C ALA A 84 -15.11 15.86 7.55
N ASP A 85 -16.30 16.03 6.96
CA ASP A 85 -17.58 15.87 7.64
C ASP A 85 -18.04 14.42 7.61
N ALA A 86 -17.72 13.69 6.53
CA ALA A 86 -17.96 12.27 6.40
C ALA A 86 -16.82 11.56 5.65
N VAL A 87 -16.76 10.26 5.86
CA VAL A 87 -15.83 9.37 5.13
C VAL A 87 -16.60 8.19 4.53
N ILE A 88 -16.17 7.78 3.35
CA ILE A 88 -16.57 6.51 2.75
C ILE A 88 -15.35 5.59 2.82
N LEU A 89 -15.47 4.49 3.57
CA LEU A 89 -14.47 3.44 3.59
C LEU A 89 -14.91 2.36 2.61
N ALA A 90 -14.19 2.25 1.49
CA ALA A 90 -14.58 1.40 0.40
C ALA A 90 -13.53 0.32 0.12
N THR A 91 -13.98 -0.90 -0.10
CA THR A 91 -13.09 -2.00 -0.45
C THR A 91 -13.82 -3.09 -1.23
N THR A 92 -13.06 -3.82 -2.05
CA THR A 92 -13.48 -5.12 -2.55
C THR A 92 -12.99 -6.18 -1.60
N VAL A 93 -13.82 -7.17 -1.29
CA VAL A 93 -13.45 -8.23 -0.34
C VAL A 93 -12.24 -9.00 -0.85
N GLU A 94 -11.20 -9.03 -0.06
CA GLU A 94 -10.00 -9.83 -0.27
C GLU A 94 -9.77 -10.72 0.97
N TRP A 95 -9.41 -11.99 0.75
CA TRP A 95 -9.15 -12.93 1.86
C TRP A 95 -10.29 -12.97 2.89
N PHE A 96 -11.56 -12.90 2.41
CA PHE A 96 -12.77 -12.86 3.26
C PHE A 96 -12.85 -11.64 4.21
N GLY A 97 -12.14 -10.56 3.91
CA GLY A 97 -12.09 -9.37 4.76
C GLY A 97 -11.84 -8.07 4.01
N ILE A 98 -11.46 -7.04 4.77
CA ILE A 98 -11.31 -5.66 4.27
C ILE A 98 -10.00 -5.38 3.53
N GLY A 99 -9.14 -6.38 3.38
CA GLY A 99 -7.84 -6.23 2.73
C GLY A 99 -6.77 -5.51 3.58
N GLY A 100 -5.50 -5.75 3.24
CA GLY A 100 -4.36 -5.28 4.04
C GLY A 100 -4.19 -3.76 4.02
N TYR A 101 -4.42 -3.09 2.90
CA TYR A 101 -4.25 -1.63 2.80
C TYR A 101 -5.29 -0.86 3.61
N MET A 102 -6.54 -1.35 3.65
CA MET A 102 -7.58 -0.76 4.50
C MET A 102 -7.27 -0.97 5.98
N MET A 103 -6.80 -2.16 6.37
CA MET A 103 -6.35 -2.41 7.74
C MET A 103 -5.20 -1.49 8.14
N GLN A 104 -4.20 -1.33 7.26
CA GLN A 104 -3.09 -0.42 7.51
C GLN A 104 -3.53 1.04 7.67
N PHE A 105 -4.54 1.47 6.90
CA PHE A 105 -5.13 2.81 7.07
C PHE A 105 -5.85 2.96 8.42
N LEU A 106 -6.59 1.95 8.86
CA LEU A 106 -7.26 1.95 10.16
C LEU A 106 -6.25 1.96 11.31
N ASP A 107 -5.16 1.20 11.21
CA ASP A 107 -4.05 1.24 12.17
C ASP A 107 -3.39 2.62 12.21
N ALA A 108 -3.15 3.22 11.05
CA ALA A 108 -2.62 4.58 10.97
C ALA A 108 -3.57 5.60 11.61
N CYS A 109 -4.89 5.44 11.43
CA CYS A 109 -5.88 6.27 12.12
C CYS A 109 -5.87 6.07 13.63
N TRP A 110 -5.67 4.82 14.10
CA TRP A 110 -5.52 4.54 15.52
C TRP A 110 -4.33 5.26 16.14
N LEU A 111 -3.19 5.26 15.45
CA LEU A 111 -1.94 5.82 15.94
C LEU A 111 -1.86 7.35 15.80
N TYR A 112 -2.32 7.90 14.69
CA TYR A 112 -1.98 9.27 14.29
C TYR A 112 -3.16 10.22 14.11
N ALA A 113 -4.40 9.71 14.10
CA ALA A 113 -5.55 10.59 13.91
C ALA A 113 -5.98 11.29 15.21
N ASP A 114 -6.52 12.50 15.04
CA ASP A 114 -7.15 13.25 16.14
C ASP A 114 -8.50 12.59 16.51
N LYS A 115 -8.52 11.91 17.65
CA LYS A 115 -9.69 11.19 18.16
C LYS A 115 -10.92 12.08 18.38
N ALA A 116 -10.71 13.34 18.77
CA ALA A 116 -11.81 14.27 18.98
C ALA A 116 -12.47 14.67 17.66
N LYS A 117 -11.71 14.71 16.58
CA LYS A 117 -12.21 14.98 15.24
C LYS A 117 -12.92 13.76 14.66
N ILE A 118 -12.34 12.56 14.76
CA ILE A 118 -13.00 11.32 14.34
C ILE A 118 -14.40 11.20 14.96
N GLY A 119 -14.56 11.55 16.24
CA GLY A 119 -15.86 11.49 16.94
C GLY A 119 -16.99 12.32 16.30
N ARG A 120 -16.67 13.21 15.38
CA ARG A 120 -17.65 14.03 14.65
C ARG A 120 -17.94 13.50 13.24
N ILE A 121 -17.07 12.66 12.69
CA ILE A 121 -17.11 12.19 11.31
C ILE A 121 -18.07 11.01 11.17
N TYR A 122 -18.96 11.10 10.17
CA TYR A 122 -19.83 10.00 9.77
C TYR A 122 -19.10 9.08 8.81
N MET A 123 -19.17 7.77 9.01
CA MET A 123 -18.55 6.78 8.13
C MET A 123 -19.62 5.90 7.49
N PHE A 124 -19.45 5.69 6.19
CA PHE A 124 -20.29 4.84 5.37
C PHE A 124 -19.41 3.76 4.71
N PRO A 125 -19.60 2.47 5.04
CA PRO A 125 -18.89 1.40 4.37
C PRO A 125 -19.45 1.14 2.96
N VAL A 126 -18.58 0.93 1.98
CA VAL A 126 -18.95 0.50 0.62
C VAL A 126 -18.12 -0.73 0.28
N VAL A 127 -18.76 -1.88 0.29
CA VAL A 127 -18.05 -3.16 0.17
C VAL A 127 -18.67 -4.02 -0.92
N MET A 128 -17.87 -4.39 -1.90
CA MET A 128 -18.26 -5.32 -2.95
C MET A 128 -17.51 -6.64 -2.79
N SER A 129 -18.14 -7.74 -3.17
CA SER A 129 -17.53 -9.07 -3.16
C SER A 129 -17.84 -9.79 -4.47
N ARG A 130 -16.86 -10.52 -4.98
CA ARG A 130 -17.03 -11.46 -6.12
C ARG A 130 -17.16 -12.91 -5.66
N ALA A 131 -17.10 -13.17 -4.37
CA ALA A 131 -17.26 -14.50 -3.79
C ALA A 131 -18.22 -14.48 -2.61
N SER A 132 -17.77 -13.96 -1.47
CA SER A 132 -18.58 -13.85 -0.24
C SER A 132 -17.87 -12.96 0.77
N GLY A 133 -18.55 -12.57 1.85
CA GLY A 133 -17.95 -11.83 2.98
C GLY A 133 -18.14 -10.31 2.91
N GLU A 134 -19.00 -9.80 2.01
CA GLU A 134 -19.27 -8.36 1.90
C GLU A 134 -19.92 -7.77 3.14
N LYS A 135 -20.80 -8.52 3.79
CA LYS A 135 -21.51 -8.08 5.01
C LYS A 135 -20.58 -8.07 6.21
N GLU A 136 -19.78 -9.12 6.36
CA GLU A 136 -18.77 -9.25 7.42
C GLU A 136 -17.71 -8.17 7.31
N ALA A 137 -17.26 -7.88 6.09
CA ALA A 137 -16.27 -6.82 5.83
C ALA A 137 -16.87 -5.43 6.12
N ALA A 138 -18.12 -5.18 5.73
CA ALA A 138 -18.80 -3.92 6.05
C ALA A 138 -19.00 -3.74 7.57
N LEU A 139 -19.34 -4.82 8.28
CA LEU A 139 -19.44 -4.83 9.73
C LEU A 139 -18.08 -4.59 10.39
N SER A 140 -17.01 -5.19 9.86
CA SER A 140 -15.65 -4.97 10.35
C SER A 140 -15.21 -3.51 10.23
N LEU A 141 -15.50 -2.86 9.10
CA LEU A 141 -15.25 -1.43 8.92
C LEU A 141 -16.05 -0.59 9.92
N SER A 142 -17.33 -0.92 10.11
CA SER A 142 -18.20 -0.21 11.05
C SER A 142 -17.68 -0.33 12.49
N ASN A 143 -17.34 -1.53 12.93
CA ASN A 143 -16.80 -1.79 14.26
C ASN A 143 -15.45 -1.07 14.48
N ALA A 144 -14.54 -1.14 13.49
CA ALA A 144 -13.25 -0.47 13.58
C ALA A 144 -13.43 1.05 13.69
N TRP A 145 -14.34 1.65 12.90
CA TRP A 145 -14.59 3.08 12.97
C TRP A 145 -15.19 3.54 14.30
N GLU A 146 -16.09 2.75 14.88
CA GLU A 146 -16.64 3.00 16.21
C GLU A 146 -15.59 2.86 17.31
N LEU A 147 -14.67 1.89 17.22
CA LEU A 147 -13.53 1.78 18.11
C LEU A 147 -12.60 2.99 18.04
N LEU A 148 -12.41 3.56 16.86
CA LEU A 148 -11.71 4.84 16.70
C LEU A 148 -12.49 6.01 17.32
N GLY A 149 -13.78 5.82 17.60
CA GLY A 149 -14.71 6.77 18.20
C GLY A 149 -15.52 7.57 17.21
N GLY A 150 -15.55 7.17 15.96
CA GLY A 150 -16.37 7.79 14.92
C GLY A 150 -17.81 7.30 14.94
N LYS A 151 -18.62 7.85 14.04
CA LYS A 151 -20.04 7.50 13.88
C LYS A 151 -20.16 6.58 12.67
N SER A 152 -20.51 5.32 12.89
CA SER A 152 -20.81 4.39 11.80
C SER A 152 -22.25 4.56 11.33
N CYS A 153 -22.46 4.52 10.03
CA CYS A 153 -23.75 4.61 9.34
C CYS A 153 -23.93 3.44 8.39
N ASN A 154 -25.15 3.18 7.99
CA ASN A 154 -25.46 2.14 7.02
C ASN A 154 -24.84 2.48 5.66
N GLY A 155 -24.08 1.54 5.13
CA GLY A 155 -23.43 1.66 3.83
C GLY A 155 -24.06 0.80 2.75
N ILE A 156 -23.24 0.37 1.80
CA ILE A 156 -23.58 -0.59 0.73
C ILE A 156 -22.69 -1.81 0.90
N ALA A 157 -23.28 -3.01 0.89
CA ALA A 157 -22.57 -4.26 0.83
C ALA A 157 -23.27 -5.16 -0.18
N ALA A 158 -22.59 -5.58 -1.24
CA ALA A 158 -23.18 -6.35 -2.32
C ALA A 158 -22.23 -7.42 -2.86
N TYR A 159 -22.82 -8.57 -3.22
CA TYR A 159 -22.18 -9.57 -4.05
C TYR A 159 -22.36 -9.19 -5.52
N VAL A 160 -21.32 -9.34 -6.32
CA VAL A 160 -21.30 -9.00 -7.75
C VAL A 160 -20.80 -10.19 -8.54
N ASP A 161 -21.71 -10.81 -9.26
CA ASP A 161 -21.41 -11.95 -10.13
C ASP A 161 -20.80 -11.46 -11.47
N ASP A 162 -21.54 -10.63 -12.16
CA ASP A 162 -21.10 -9.98 -13.41
C ASP A 162 -20.88 -8.48 -13.19
N PRO A 163 -19.62 -7.98 -13.19
CA PRO A 163 -19.32 -6.57 -13.02
C PRO A 163 -19.92 -5.68 -14.10
N VAL A 164 -20.04 -6.17 -15.34
CA VAL A 164 -20.56 -5.39 -16.46
C VAL A 164 -22.05 -5.18 -16.31
N GLU A 165 -22.81 -6.25 -16.02
CA GLU A 165 -24.24 -6.14 -15.74
C GLU A 165 -24.50 -5.26 -14.52
N PHE A 166 -23.71 -5.42 -13.48
CA PHE A 166 -23.84 -4.64 -12.25
C PHE A 166 -23.65 -3.14 -12.47
N GLU A 167 -22.73 -2.76 -13.35
CA GLU A 167 -22.41 -1.34 -13.65
C GLU A 167 -23.53 -0.66 -14.44
N ILE A 168 -24.21 -1.39 -15.34
CA ILE A 168 -25.20 -0.81 -16.25
C ILE A 168 -26.65 -0.99 -15.78
N ASN A 169 -26.90 -1.80 -14.75
CA ASN A 169 -28.25 -2.10 -14.28
C ASN A 169 -28.90 -0.88 -13.62
N PRO A 170 -30.03 -0.37 -14.19
CA PRO A 170 -30.65 0.85 -13.70
C PRO A 170 -31.16 0.75 -12.26
N GLU A 171 -31.56 -0.46 -11.79
CA GLU A 171 -32.03 -0.65 -10.43
C GLU A 171 -30.88 -0.49 -9.41
N PHE A 172 -29.70 -0.99 -9.75
CA PHE A 172 -28.52 -0.82 -8.90
C PHE A 172 -28.02 0.62 -8.90
N LEU A 173 -28.02 1.28 -10.05
CA LEU A 173 -27.67 2.69 -10.16
C LEU A 173 -28.58 3.57 -9.27
N ASP A 174 -29.89 3.33 -9.27
CA ASP A 174 -30.85 4.05 -8.40
C ASP A 174 -30.54 3.84 -6.90
N ILE A 175 -30.09 2.62 -6.51
CA ILE A 175 -29.67 2.35 -5.12
C ILE A 175 -28.42 3.17 -4.76
N PHE A 176 -27.43 3.27 -5.67
CA PHE A 176 -26.20 4.03 -5.40
C PHE A 176 -26.48 5.52 -5.30
N GLU A 177 -27.35 6.06 -6.17
CA GLU A 177 -27.79 7.45 -6.14
C GLU A 177 -28.52 7.78 -4.83
N LYS A 178 -29.51 6.96 -4.46
CA LYS A 178 -30.24 7.13 -3.20
C LYS A 178 -29.33 7.06 -1.98
N LYS A 179 -28.31 6.21 -2.01
CA LYS A 179 -27.32 6.13 -0.92
C LYS A 179 -26.46 7.40 -0.85
N ALA A 180 -26.03 7.95 -1.97
CA ALA A 180 -25.30 9.21 -1.98
C ALA A 180 -26.14 10.38 -1.43
N GLU A 181 -27.43 10.44 -1.80
CA GLU A 181 -28.36 11.41 -1.20
C GLU A 181 -28.57 11.18 0.30
N GLU A 182 -28.64 9.91 0.76
CA GLU A 182 -28.75 9.58 2.18
C GLU A 182 -27.52 10.06 2.96
N ILE A 183 -26.32 9.90 2.41
CA ILE A 183 -25.08 10.42 2.98
C ILE A 183 -25.21 11.94 3.17
N TYR A 184 -25.58 12.66 2.12
CA TYR A 184 -25.77 14.10 2.19
C TYR A 184 -26.79 14.50 3.26
N ARG A 185 -27.94 13.83 3.32
CA ARG A 185 -29.00 14.09 4.31
C ARG A 185 -28.55 13.83 5.73
N THR A 186 -27.89 12.69 5.96
CA THR A 186 -27.38 12.28 7.29
C THR A 186 -26.41 13.30 7.86
N VAL A 187 -25.47 13.76 7.04
CA VAL A 187 -24.45 14.72 7.44
C VAL A 187 -25.04 16.12 7.63
N SER A 188 -25.86 16.59 6.68
CA SER A 188 -26.49 17.93 6.74
C SER A 188 -27.40 18.08 7.95
N GLN A 189 -28.14 17.03 8.30
CA GLN A 189 -29.07 17.05 9.44
C GLN A 189 -28.35 16.75 10.77
N LYS A 190 -27.04 16.45 10.74
CA LYS A 190 -26.24 16.05 11.91
C LYS A 190 -26.95 14.94 12.72
N MET A 191 -27.41 13.91 12.01
CA MET A 191 -28.17 12.81 12.61
C MET A 191 -27.42 12.19 13.79
N LYS A 192 -28.13 11.94 14.89
CA LYS A 192 -27.58 11.29 16.08
C LYS A 192 -27.77 9.79 15.97
N SER A 193 -26.73 9.02 16.30
CA SER A 193 -26.80 7.57 16.47
C SER A 193 -27.02 7.22 17.95
N LEU A 194 -27.58 6.05 18.20
CA LEU A 194 -27.63 5.47 19.55
C LEU A 194 -26.22 5.04 19.97
N PRO A 195 -25.93 5.01 21.29
CA PRO A 195 -24.66 4.49 21.79
C PRO A 195 -24.47 3.01 21.40
N SER A 196 -23.28 2.66 20.93
CA SER A 196 -22.90 1.25 20.66
C SER A 196 -21.99 0.71 21.76
N SER A 197 -21.95 -0.61 21.92
CA SER A 197 -21.03 -1.29 22.84
C SER A 197 -19.55 -1.02 22.51
N ASN A 198 -19.23 -0.83 21.22
CA ASN A 198 -17.87 -0.52 20.79
C ASN A 198 -17.37 0.83 21.35
N ASN A 199 -18.26 1.81 21.45
CA ASN A 199 -17.94 3.10 22.08
C ASN A 199 -17.67 2.98 23.58
N ALA A 200 -18.34 2.04 24.26
CA ALA A 200 -18.09 1.76 25.68
C ALA A 200 -16.73 1.05 25.89
N ILE A 201 -16.38 0.12 25.01
CA ILE A 201 -15.06 -0.55 25.03
C ILE A 201 -13.95 0.46 24.86
N LYS A 202 -14.09 1.42 23.94
CA LYS A 202 -13.12 2.49 23.75
C LYS A 202 -12.84 3.26 25.04
N SER A 203 -13.88 3.63 25.79
CA SER A 203 -13.69 4.39 27.03
C SER A 203 -12.90 3.58 28.05
N ASN A 204 -13.06 2.25 28.09
CA ASN A 204 -12.33 1.36 28.98
C ASN A 204 -10.87 1.18 28.56
N ILE A 205 -10.62 0.94 27.26
CA ILE A 205 -9.27 0.78 26.71
C ILE A 205 -8.47 2.08 26.88
N VAL A 206 -9.05 3.22 26.57
CA VAL A 206 -8.39 4.51 26.74
C VAL A 206 -8.15 4.87 28.22
N SER A 207 -9.03 4.40 29.12
CA SER A 207 -8.85 4.62 30.56
C SER A 207 -7.82 3.68 31.19
N GLU A 208 -7.58 2.51 30.58
CA GLU A 208 -6.59 1.52 31.03
C GLU A 208 -5.22 1.70 30.34
N THR A 209 -5.15 2.37 29.18
CA THR A 209 -3.87 2.65 28.52
C THR A 209 -3.09 3.67 29.34
N ILE A 210 -2.14 3.13 30.11
CA ILE A 210 -1.04 3.85 30.77
C ILE A 210 -1.53 5.01 31.64
N LYS A 211 -1.96 4.70 32.86
CA LYS A 211 -1.90 5.67 33.94
C LYS A 211 -0.42 5.92 34.25
N LEU A 212 0.21 6.76 33.43
CA LEU A 212 1.50 7.34 33.77
C LEU A 212 1.34 8.00 35.16
N THR A 213 2.21 7.68 36.07
CA THR A 213 2.26 8.40 37.34
C THR A 213 2.46 9.89 37.04
N PRO A 214 1.99 10.80 37.89
CA PRO A 214 2.20 12.23 37.68
C PRO A 214 3.67 12.59 37.42
N GLN A 215 4.59 11.83 38.02
CA GLN A 215 6.05 12.01 37.86
C GLN A 215 6.52 11.55 36.45
N GLU A 216 6.01 10.43 35.91
CA GLU A 216 6.31 9.96 34.54
C GLU A 216 5.73 10.90 33.49
N SER A 217 4.51 11.43 33.72
CA SER A 217 3.88 12.42 32.84
C SER A 217 4.66 13.73 32.83
N GLU A 218 5.17 14.17 33.97
CA GLU A 218 6.01 15.38 34.09
C GLU A 218 7.38 15.18 33.42
N GLN A 219 7.98 14.00 33.57
CA GLN A 219 9.24 13.66 32.90
C GLN A 219 9.08 13.58 31.39
N LEU A 220 8.05 12.91 30.88
CA LEU A 220 7.73 12.85 29.44
C LEU A 220 7.44 14.25 28.88
N SER A 221 6.73 15.10 29.64
CA SER A 221 6.47 16.48 29.24
C SER A 221 7.76 17.32 29.19
N LYS A 222 8.69 17.13 30.14
CA LYS A 222 10.00 17.77 30.13
C LYS A 222 10.86 17.32 28.95
N TYR A 223 10.90 16.01 28.66
CA TYR A 223 11.62 15.46 27.48
C TYR A 223 11.01 15.91 26.14
N ALA A 224 9.68 16.03 26.06
CA ALA A 224 9.00 16.52 24.87
C ALA A 224 9.12 18.03 24.65
N ALA A 225 9.40 18.80 25.71
CA ALA A 225 9.58 20.25 25.67
C ALA A 225 11.07 20.68 25.58
N ASP A 226 11.99 19.73 25.68
CA ASP A 226 13.43 20.01 25.64
C ASP A 226 13.95 19.91 24.21
N ASP A 227 14.00 21.05 23.52
CA ASP A 227 14.55 21.16 22.16
C ASP A 227 16.01 20.66 22.07
N MET A 228 16.78 20.70 23.16
CA MET A 228 18.14 20.14 23.22
C MET A 228 18.13 18.62 23.22
N TYR A 229 17.17 17.97 23.87
CA TYR A 229 17.03 16.51 23.87
C TYR A 229 16.61 15.98 22.51
N ILE A 230 15.64 16.65 21.86
CA ILE A 230 15.20 16.32 20.49
C ILE A 230 16.35 16.49 19.49
N LYS A 231 17.15 17.54 19.66
CA LYS A 231 18.31 17.79 18.80
C LYS A 231 19.40 16.74 19.00
N LYS A 232 19.68 16.35 20.24
CA LYS A 232 20.63 15.30 20.57
C LYS A 232 20.18 13.91 20.05
N GLN A 233 18.91 13.57 20.20
CA GLN A 233 18.37 12.35 19.60
C GLN A 233 18.47 12.33 18.06
N LYS A 234 18.28 13.48 17.41
CA LYS A 234 18.48 13.59 15.96
C LYS A 234 19.94 13.38 15.57
N GLU A 235 20.87 13.99 16.32
CA GLU A 235 22.30 13.82 16.12
C GLU A 235 22.74 12.37 16.36
N ASP A 236 22.24 11.71 17.43
CA ASP A 236 22.50 10.29 17.72
C ASP A 236 21.93 9.35 16.61
N ILE A 237 20.77 9.66 16.04
CA ILE A 237 20.17 8.90 14.93
C ILE A 237 20.95 9.11 13.63
N GLU A 238 21.40 10.33 13.36
CA GLU A 238 22.24 10.63 12.19
C GLU A 238 23.62 9.97 12.30
N GLU A 239 24.21 9.93 13.50
CA GLU A 239 25.48 9.24 13.76
C GLU A 239 25.33 7.71 13.61
N LEU A 240 24.27 7.12 14.16
CA LEU A 240 23.96 5.69 13.97
C LEU A 240 23.67 5.35 12.51
N ALA A 241 22.92 6.18 11.81
CA ALA A 241 22.67 6.01 10.38
C ALA A 241 23.95 6.13 9.55
N GLY A 242 24.87 7.03 9.93
CA GLY A 242 26.20 7.16 9.36
C GLY A 242 27.04 5.90 9.57
N MET A 243 27.12 5.41 10.81
CA MET A 243 27.84 4.17 11.14
C MET A 243 27.26 2.94 10.41
N PHE A 244 25.94 2.84 10.31
CA PHE A 244 25.29 1.77 9.53
C PHE A 244 25.62 1.85 8.04
N LYS A 245 25.65 3.06 7.49
CA LYS A 245 25.99 3.29 6.10
C LYS A 245 27.45 2.95 5.83
N ASP A 246 28.36 3.32 6.73
CA ASP A 246 29.78 3.01 6.62
C ASP A 246 30.02 1.51 6.74
N LEU A 247 29.31 0.79 7.63
CA LEU A 247 29.35 -0.67 7.74
C LEU A 247 28.83 -1.38 6.49
N LEU A 248 27.73 -0.88 5.90
CA LEU A 248 27.21 -1.42 4.65
C LEU A 248 28.14 -1.12 3.47
N ASP A 249 28.78 0.06 3.44
CA ASP A 249 29.75 0.44 2.42
C ASP A 249 31.08 -0.35 2.56
N GLU A 250 31.48 -0.76 3.76
CA GLU A 250 32.63 -1.63 4.00
C GLU A 250 32.34 -3.10 3.62
N GLU A 251 31.14 -3.62 3.92
CA GLU A 251 30.71 -4.93 3.42
C GLU A 251 30.61 -4.97 1.88
N ASP A 252 30.17 -3.88 1.26
CA ASP A 252 30.05 -3.80 -0.20
C ASP A 252 31.41 -3.68 -0.92
N LYS A 253 32.43 -3.10 -0.31
CA LYS A 253 33.77 -2.98 -0.92
C LYS A 253 34.59 -4.26 -0.83
N GLY A 254 34.44 -5.07 0.22
CA GLY A 254 35.14 -6.34 0.37
C GLY A 254 34.42 -7.55 -0.24
N GLY A 255 33.09 -7.47 -0.39
CA GLY A 255 32.25 -8.61 -0.75
C GLY A 255 32.33 -9.03 -2.23
N ILE A 256 32.39 -8.10 -3.15
CA ILE A 256 32.30 -8.39 -4.59
C ILE A 256 33.68 -8.69 -5.18
N GLU A 257 34.71 -7.97 -4.78
CA GLU A 257 36.09 -8.19 -5.26
C GLU A 257 36.61 -9.58 -4.88
N ARG A 258 36.12 -10.12 -3.77
CA ARG A 258 36.39 -11.48 -3.30
C ARG A 258 35.95 -12.57 -4.29
N TYR A 259 34.92 -12.34 -5.10
CA TYR A 259 34.47 -13.36 -6.07
C TYR A 259 35.52 -13.62 -7.17
N ALA A 260 36.25 -12.63 -7.61
CA ALA A 260 37.32 -12.81 -8.59
C ALA A 260 38.43 -13.74 -8.03
N ASP A 261 38.80 -13.56 -6.77
CA ASP A 261 39.83 -14.36 -6.11
C ASP A 261 39.33 -15.79 -5.81
N LEU A 262 38.09 -15.93 -5.32
CA LEU A 262 37.46 -17.22 -5.08
C LEU A 262 37.31 -18.06 -6.36
N LEU A 263 36.94 -17.44 -7.48
CA LEU A 263 36.86 -18.11 -8.76
C LEU A 263 38.23 -18.59 -9.25
N LYS A 264 39.27 -17.76 -9.08
CA LYS A 264 40.65 -18.17 -9.38
C LYS A 264 41.11 -19.36 -8.53
N GLU A 265 40.77 -19.35 -7.24
CA GLU A 265 41.13 -20.43 -6.30
C GLU A 265 40.42 -21.75 -6.63
N LYS A 266 39.13 -21.69 -7.00
CA LYS A 266 38.28 -22.86 -7.30
C LYS A 266 38.37 -23.35 -8.73
N PHE A 267 39.23 -22.74 -9.56
CA PHE A 267 39.35 -23.08 -10.96
C PHE A 267 39.95 -24.47 -11.16
N VAL A 268 39.32 -25.25 -12.02
CA VAL A 268 39.79 -26.58 -12.45
C VAL A 268 40.15 -26.49 -13.93
N PRO A 269 41.44 -26.57 -14.28
CA PRO A 269 41.90 -26.49 -15.67
C PRO A 269 41.25 -27.54 -16.56
N GLN A 270 40.84 -27.12 -17.76
CA GLN A 270 40.29 -28.00 -18.78
C GLN A 270 41.23 -28.03 -19.99
N ASN A 271 41.49 -29.20 -20.53
CA ASN A 271 42.33 -29.33 -21.72
C ASN A 271 41.60 -28.86 -22.97
N ASP A 272 42.28 -28.06 -23.80
CA ASP A 272 41.78 -27.52 -25.06
C ASP A 272 40.49 -26.68 -24.95
N PHE A 273 40.31 -26.01 -23.81
CA PHE A 273 39.18 -25.17 -23.61
C PHE A 273 39.55 -23.66 -23.49
N LYS A 274 38.91 -22.86 -24.33
CA LYS A 274 39.00 -21.37 -24.31
C LYS A 274 37.63 -20.81 -24.36
N ALA A 275 37.33 -19.86 -23.49
CA ALA A 275 36.07 -19.13 -23.49
C ALA A 275 36.15 -17.85 -22.66
N ASP A 276 35.44 -16.83 -23.12
CA ASP A 276 35.29 -15.56 -22.46
C ASP A 276 33.86 -15.39 -21.93
N TYR A 277 33.75 -15.13 -20.64
CA TYR A 277 32.49 -14.96 -19.96
C TYR A 277 32.39 -13.56 -19.34
N VAL A 278 31.19 -13.00 -19.35
CA VAL A 278 30.84 -11.83 -18.55
C VAL A 278 29.66 -12.15 -17.67
N ILE A 279 29.80 -11.97 -16.38
CA ILE A 279 28.74 -12.13 -15.39
C ILE A 279 28.33 -10.76 -14.91
N ASN A 280 27.16 -10.28 -15.36
CA ASN A 280 26.57 -9.02 -14.93
C ASN A 280 25.79 -9.26 -13.63
N ILE A 281 26.19 -8.59 -12.55
CA ILE A 281 25.54 -8.61 -11.25
C ILE A 281 24.56 -7.42 -11.21
N ASN A 282 23.27 -7.71 -11.45
CA ASN A 282 22.28 -6.68 -11.73
C ASN A 282 22.05 -5.73 -10.55
N ASP A 283 21.96 -6.24 -9.32
CA ASP A 283 21.70 -5.50 -8.10
C ASP A 283 22.88 -4.63 -7.64
N LYS A 284 24.08 -4.86 -8.19
CA LYS A 284 25.30 -4.13 -7.86
C LYS A 284 25.86 -3.31 -9.01
N ASN A 285 25.27 -3.38 -10.20
CA ASN A 285 25.75 -2.71 -11.43
C ASN A 285 27.24 -2.96 -11.73
N LYS A 286 27.74 -4.14 -11.39
CA LYS A 286 29.12 -4.56 -11.66
C LYS A 286 29.14 -5.76 -12.60
N SER A 287 30.16 -5.84 -13.44
CA SER A 287 30.37 -6.94 -14.37
C SER A 287 31.70 -7.62 -14.07
N LEU A 288 31.64 -8.93 -13.82
CA LEU A 288 32.79 -9.79 -13.61
C LEU A 288 33.15 -10.45 -14.95
N ILE A 289 34.37 -10.24 -15.40
CA ILE A 289 34.92 -10.81 -16.63
C ILE A 289 35.76 -12.03 -16.25
N ILE A 290 35.52 -13.16 -16.90
CA ILE A 290 36.26 -14.39 -16.70
C ILE A 290 36.81 -14.85 -18.05
N ASN A 291 38.13 -14.83 -18.19
CA ASN A 291 38.81 -15.29 -19.39
C ASN A 291 39.52 -16.65 -19.07
N ILE A 292 39.10 -17.71 -19.73
CA ILE A 292 39.67 -19.03 -19.58
C ILE A 292 40.47 -19.36 -20.83
N ASN A 293 41.74 -19.72 -20.63
CA ASN A 293 42.63 -20.14 -21.70
C ASN A 293 43.40 -21.41 -21.28
N ASN A 294 42.82 -22.57 -21.57
CA ASN A 294 43.33 -23.90 -21.21
C ASN A 294 43.59 -24.06 -19.70
N GLN A 295 44.82 -23.85 -19.27
CA GLN A 295 45.23 -24.01 -17.88
C GLN A 295 45.22 -22.73 -17.06
N ASN A 296 44.94 -21.60 -17.69
CA ASN A 296 44.99 -20.29 -17.05
C ASN A 296 43.61 -19.68 -16.99
N ILE A 297 43.32 -19.04 -15.88
CA ILE A 297 42.09 -18.19 -15.69
C ILE A 297 42.52 -16.78 -15.29
N ASP A 298 41.88 -15.82 -15.89
CA ASP A 298 41.92 -14.43 -15.42
C ASP A 298 40.52 -13.94 -15.11
N CYS A 299 40.35 -13.34 -13.92
CA CYS A 299 39.10 -12.77 -13.44
C CYS A 299 39.35 -11.32 -13.06
N SER A 300 38.57 -10.44 -13.64
CA SER A 300 38.65 -8.97 -13.38
C SER A 300 37.26 -8.35 -13.45
N PHE A 301 37.09 -7.20 -12.80
CA PHE A 301 35.88 -6.42 -12.94
C PHE A 301 36.05 -5.36 -14.04
N GLY A 302 35.06 -5.24 -14.91
CA GLY A 302 35.13 -4.29 -16.03
C GLY A 302 34.01 -4.50 -17.03
N GLN A 303 34.13 -3.92 -18.23
CA GLN A 303 33.22 -4.12 -19.34
C GLN A 303 33.93 -4.87 -20.47
N ASN A 304 33.27 -5.90 -21.01
CA ASN A 304 33.73 -6.61 -22.20
C ASN A 304 32.54 -6.88 -23.10
N ASP A 305 32.46 -6.13 -24.19
CA ASP A 305 31.36 -6.22 -25.15
C ASP A 305 31.50 -7.41 -26.12
N ASN A 306 32.66 -8.07 -26.13
CA ASN A 306 32.97 -9.16 -27.08
C ASN A 306 33.01 -10.55 -26.42
N ALA A 307 32.41 -10.72 -25.25
CA ALA A 307 32.39 -12.01 -24.57
C ALA A 307 31.53 -13.02 -25.32
N GLU A 308 32.01 -14.27 -25.40
CA GLU A 308 31.28 -15.40 -26.03
C GLU A 308 30.01 -15.77 -25.26
N VAL A 309 30.02 -15.58 -23.94
CA VAL A 309 28.86 -15.84 -23.07
C VAL A 309 28.67 -14.69 -22.09
N VAL A 310 27.43 -14.17 -22.08
CA VAL A 310 27.03 -13.13 -21.16
C VAL A 310 25.95 -13.68 -20.24
N CYS A 311 26.25 -13.75 -18.94
CA CYS A 311 25.32 -14.15 -17.88
C CYS A 311 24.82 -12.90 -17.13
N ARG A 312 23.57 -12.94 -16.66
CA ARG A 312 22.98 -11.92 -15.80
C ARG A 312 22.31 -12.59 -14.61
N LEU A 313 22.66 -12.17 -13.41
CA LEU A 313 22.14 -12.71 -12.16
C LEU A 313 22.26 -11.64 -11.05
N ASP A 314 21.65 -11.89 -9.92
CA ASP A 314 21.78 -11.05 -8.73
C ASP A 314 22.88 -11.57 -7.81
N ASN A 315 23.43 -10.70 -6.97
CA ASN A 315 24.53 -11.03 -6.06
C ASN A 315 24.24 -12.25 -5.18
N ILE A 316 23.03 -12.38 -4.68
CA ILE A 316 22.58 -13.53 -3.86
C ILE A 316 22.72 -14.87 -4.62
N VAL A 317 22.46 -14.85 -5.93
CA VAL A 317 22.58 -16.06 -6.77
C VAL A 317 24.07 -16.42 -6.99
N LEU A 318 24.90 -15.41 -7.26
CA LEU A 318 26.34 -15.61 -7.39
C LEU A 318 26.96 -16.15 -6.10
N GLU A 319 26.55 -15.62 -4.95
CA GLU A 319 26.99 -16.08 -3.64
C GLU A 319 26.64 -17.55 -3.41
N LYS A 320 25.40 -17.98 -3.72
CA LYS A 320 24.98 -19.40 -3.63
C LYS A 320 25.83 -20.30 -4.52
N ILE A 321 26.20 -19.82 -5.72
CA ILE A 321 27.03 -20.59 -6.65
C ILE A 321 28.45 -20.74 -6.08
N VAL A 322 29.06 -19.68 -5.62
CA VAL A 322 30.42 -19.68 -5.07
C VAL A 322 30.51 -20.49 -3.76
N GLN A 323 29.43 -20.55 -2.99
CA GLN A 323 29.31 -21.40 -1.78
C GLN A 323 29.02 -22.88 -2.10
N GLY A 324 28.82 -23.25 -3.37
CA GLY A 324 28.49 -24.62 -3.78
C GLY A 324 27.05 -25.05 -3.53
N ASN A 325 26.18 -24.12 -3.15
CA ASN A 325 24.78 -24.40 -2.87
C ASN A 325 23.91 -24.44 -4.15
N GLN A 326 24.44 -23.95 -5.27
CA GLN A 326 23.76 -23.92 -6.57
C GLN A 326 24.82 -23.97 -7.68
N THR A 327 24.50 -24.59 -8.84
CA THR A 327 25.35 -24.56 -10.03
C THR A 327 24.92 -23.46 -10.99
N PHE A 328 25.81 -23.04 -11.91
CA PHE A 328 25.42 -22.09 -12.98
C PHE A 328 24.31 -22.67 -13.86
N GLN A 329 24.38 -23.96 -14.18
CA GLN A 329 23.31 -24.63 -14.93
C GLN A 329 22.01 -24.67 -14.11
N GLY A 330 22.07 -24.93 -12.81
CA GLY A 330 20.91 -24.91 -11.91
C GLY A 330 20.27 -23.53 -11.81
N ALA A 331 21.06 -22.47 -11.71
CA ALA A 331 20.59 -21.08 -11.72
C ALA A 331 19.92 -20.69 -13.05
N PHE A 332 20.46 -21.16 -14.16
CA PHE A 332 19.86 -20.95 -15.47
C PHE A 332 18.52 -21.70 -15.62
N MET A 333 18.45 -22.96 -15.22
CA MET A 333 17.22 -23.78 -15.32
C MET A 333 16.11 -23.29 -14.38
N SER A 334 16.45 -22.72 -13.23
CA SER A 334 15.49 -22.13 -12.29
C SER A 334 15.04 -20.72 -12.69
N GLY A 335 15.62 -20.13 -13.74
CA GLY A 335 15.35 -18.75 -14.13
C GLY A 335 15.99 -17.68 -13.24
N SER A 336 16.81 -18.06 -12.25
CA SER A 336 17.53 -17.13 -11.38
C SER A 336 18.74 -16.50 -12.08
N MET A 337 19.18 -17.07 -13.21
CA MET A 337 20.20 -16.53 -14.09
C MET A 337 19.70 -16.55 -15.53
N THR A 338 19.97 -15.49 -16.27
CA THR A 338 19.80 -15.47 -17.74
C THR A 338 21.16 -15.51 -18.40
N ALA A 339 21.28 -16.25 -19.50
CA ALA A 339 22.52 -16.36 -20.23
C ALA A 339 22.29 -16.20 -21.74
N ARG A 340 23.23 -15.55 -22.41
CA ARG A 340 23.29 -15.41 -23.87
C ARG A 340 24.64 -15.89 -24.37
N GLY A 341 24.66 -16.66 -25.45
CA GLY A 341 25.86 -17.19 -26.06
C GLY A 341 25.79 -18.69 -26.31
N ASN A 342 26.94 -19.34 -26.48
CA ASN A 342 27.03 -20.76 -26.77
C ASN A 342 26.65 -21.61 -25.55
N PHE A 343 25.59 -22.40 -25.67
CA PHE A 343 25.05 -23.24 -24.58
C PHE A 343 26.06 -24.29 -24.06
N LYS A 344 26.94 -24.78 -24.94
CA LYS A 344 28.03 -25.68 -24.56
C LYS A 344 28.97 -25.01 -23.56
N ASN A 345 29.30 -23.74 -23.79
CA ASN A 345 30.19 -22.97 -22.92
C ASN A 345 29.52 -22.68 -21.57
N ILE A 346 28.19 -22.49 -21.51
CA ILE A 346 27.47 -22.32 -20.22
C ILE A 346 27.59 -23.58 -19.36
N ARG A 347 27.48 -24.78 -19.95
CA ARG A 347 27.68 -26.02 -19.20
C ARG A 347 29.12 -26.23 -18.75
N MET A 348 30.08 -25.71 -19.50
CA MET A 348 31.50 -25.82 -19.14
C MET A 348 31.84 -24.97 -17.91
N LEU A 349 31.10 -23.90 -17.60
CA LEU A 349 31.30 -23.15 -16.35
C LEU A 349 31.27 -24.04 -15.11
N ASP A 350 30.28 -24.92 -14.99
CA ASP A 350 30.17 -25.85 -13.84
C ASP A 350 31.30 -26.91 -13.80
N GLN A 351 31.95 -27.15 -14.92
CA GLN A 351 33.11 -28.06 -14.98
C GLN A 351 34.43 -27.32 -14.72
N CYS A 352 34.50 -26.04 -14.97
CA CYS A 352 35.65 -25.20 -14.75
C CYS A 352 35.82 -24.76 -13.30
N PHE A 353 34.79 -24.90 -12.47
CA PHE A 353 34.84 -24.52 -11.07
C PHE A 353 34.39 -25.66 -10.15
N ARG A 354 35.10 -25.86 -9.06
CA ARG A 354 34.78 -26.87 -8.06
C ARG A 354 34.47 -26.18 -6.72
N PHE A 355 33.22 -25.83 -6.59
CA PHE A 355 32.67 -25.21 -5.38
C PHE A 355 32.30 -26.26 -4.35
#